data_8b9e589ba3ef3bab5916a7b2beb31cd2
#
_entry.id   8b9e589ba3ef3bab5916a7b2beb31cd2
#
_cell.length_a   1.000
_cell.length_b   1.000
_cell.length_c   1.000
_cell.angle_alpha   90.00
_cell.angle_beta   90.00
_cell.angle_gamma   90.00
#
_symmetry.space_group_name_H-M   'P 1'
#
loop_
_entity.id
_entity.type
_entity.pdbx_description
1 polymer ?
#
loop_
_entity_poly.entity_id
_entity_poly.type
_entity_poly.pdbx_seq_one_letter_code
_entity_poly.pdbx_strand_id
1 'polypeptide(L)'
;MDLTNRFNRQVNKIAVSLIRQFDEQVSGIEGILKLTLGEPDFNTPEHVKKAAKEAIDANFSHYTGMSGLLDVREAAAYFMKEKYHLTYQPATEILVTVGATEAISASLLAILEQGDKVLLPAPIYPGYEPIITLAGAEPGYLDTRDNDFVLTPEMIEAAMAEHGEQVKAIILNYPSNPTGVTYNRQELQAIADVLKKYDIFVISDEIYSELTYDESHVSIAEMLRDQTILINGLSKSHAMTGWRIGFIFAPAILTAEIIKVHQYLVTAAATVSQKAAVRALIEGMHDAEIMKEEYRKRRDFVYEQMTQLGFEVARPNGAFYIFAKIPTGYEQDSMKFCIDLAQKEAVALIPGISFGPEAEGYVRISYASDMDKLTTAMERIAHYMATQRVTH
;
A
#
# COMPACT_ATOMS: atom_id res chain seq x y z
N MET A 1 30.43 22.01 17.43
CA MET A 1 30.71 21.36 16.14
C MET A 1 29.41 21.26 15.40
N ASP A 2 29.28 21.87 14.24
CA ASP A 2 28.06 21.79 13.43
C ASP A 2 28.25 20.70 12.36
N LEU A 3 27.42 19.65 12.39
CA LEU A 3 27.43 18.53 11.45
C LEU A 3 26.29 18.60 10.42
N THR A 4 25.50 19.66 10.40
CA THR A 4 24.28 19.79 9.57
C THR A 4 24.56 19.60 8.08
N ASN A 5 25.72 20.06 7.61
CA ASN A 5 26.11 19.93 6.19
C ASN A 5 26.87 18.63 5.86
N ARG A 6 26.96 17.69 6.81
CA ARG A 6 27.70 16.43 6.65
C ARG A 6 26.78 15.23 6.38
N PHE A 7 25.47 15.40 6.48
CA PHE A 7 24.51 14.34 6.18
C PHE A 7 24.48 13.98 4.68
N ASN A 8 24.00 12.78 4.40
CA ASN A 8 23.75 12.34 3.03
C ASN A 8 22.79 13.32 2.34
N ARG A 9 23.18 13.80 1.16
CA ARG A 9 22.39 14.79 0.41
C ARG A 9 21.00 14.29 0.01
N GLN A 10 20.84 12.99 -0.22
CA GLN A 10 19.55 12.41 -0.54
C GLN A 10 18.61 12.41 0.68
N VAL A 11 19.15 12.14 1.88
CA VAL A 11 18.36 12.23 3.13
C VAL A 11 17.81 13.64 3.37
N ASN A 12 18.59 14.67 3.01
CA ASN A 12 18.15 16.07 3.15
C ASN A 12 16.95 16.44 2.22
N LYS A 13 16.67 15.63 1.20
CA LYS A 13 15.52 15.81 0.30
C LYS A 13 14.25 15.13 0.82
N ILE A 14 14.38 14.26 1.82
CA ILE A 14 13.24 13.49 2.36
C ILE A 14 12.62 14.25 3.53
N ALA A 15 11.32 14.49 3.44
CA ALA A 15 10.54 15.05 4.54
C ALA A 15 10.11 13.96 5.53
N VAL A 16 9.87 14.34 6.77
CA VAL A 16 9.15 13.48 7.73
C VAL A 16 7.72 13.29 7.24
N SER A 17 7.19 12.08 7.39
CA SER A 17 5.84 11.73 6.93
C SER A 17 4.78 12.73 7.41
N LEU A 18 4.08 13.36 6.46
CA LEU A 18 2.97 14.29 6.75
C LEU A 18 1.83 13.58 7.50
N ILE A 19 1.59 12.30 7.22
CA ILE A 19 0.59 11.48 7.93
C ILE A 19 0.93 11.40 9.41
N ARG A 20 2.21 11.17 9.76
CA ARG A 20 2.64 11.10 11.17
C ARG A 20 2.59 12.46 11.85
N GLN A 21 3.04 13.51 11.18
CA GLN A 21 2.97 14.87 11.71
C GLN A 21 1.53 15.28 12.02
N PHE A 22 0.61 15.00 11.09
CA PHE A 22 -0.81 15.25 11.31
C PHE A 22 -1.36 14.44 12.47
N ASP A 23 -1.07 13.13 12.53
CA ASP A 23 -1.54 12.27 13.63
C ASP A 23 -1.04 12.73 15.00
N GLU A 24 0.22 13.16 15.11
CA GLU A 24 0.78 13.75 16.32
C GLU A 24 0.06 15.04 16.70
N GLN A 25 -0.20 15.91 15.74
CA GLN A 25 -0.85 17.21 15.97
C GLN A 25 -2.28 17.07 16.52
N VAL A 26 -3.04 16.06 16.08
CA VAL A 26 -4.43 15.87 16.49
C VAL A 26 -4.61 14.90 17.65
N SER A 27 -3.57 14.18 18.04
CA SER A 27 -3.65 13.11 19.07
C SER A 27 -4.05 13.60 20.45
N GLY A 28 -3.83 14.88 20.76
CA GLY A 28 -4.19 15.49 22.05
C GLY A 28 -5.65 15.94 22.15
N ILE A 29 -6.45 15.82 21.11
CA ILE A 29 -7.85 16.24 21.08
C ILE A 29 -8.71 15.21 21.83
N GLU A 30 -9.45 15.65 22.83
CA GLU A 30 -10.32 14.79 23.64
C GLU A 30 -11.45 14.19 22.77
N GLY A 31 -11.67 12.88 22.89
CA GLY A 31 -12.72 12.18 22.15
C GLY A 31 -12.50 12.07 20.64
N ILE A 32 -11.26 12.27 20.16
CA ILE A 32 -10.94 12.18 18.74
C ILE A 32 -11.23 10.78 18.17
N LEU A 33 -11.99 10.72 17.09
CA LEU A 33 -12.21 9.53 16.30
C LEU A 33 -11.22 9.55 15.12
N LYS A 34 -10.26 8.63 15.14
CA LYS A 34 -9.22 8.54 14.10
C LYS A 34 -9.63 7.57 13.00
N LEU A 35 -9.98 8.10 11.82
CA LEU A 35 -10.15 7.35 10.60
C LEU A 35 -8.89 7.44 9.73
N THR A 36 -7.73 7.41 10.37
CA THR A 36 -6.40 7.62 9.78
C THR A 36 -5.62 6.34 9.60
N LEU A 37 -6.02 5.25 10.29
CA LEU A 37 -5.24 4.02 10.38
C LEU A 37 -5.11 3.29 9.04
N GLY A 38 -3.90 2.83 8.76
CA GLY A 38 -3.57 1.98 7.60
C GLY A 38 -3.40 0.51 7.97
N GLU A 39 -4.16 0.01 8.95
CA GLU A 39 -4.08 -1.39 9.40
C GLU A 39 -5.47 -1.96 9.70
N PRO A 40 -5.66 -3.29 9.55
CA PRO A 40 -6.89 -3.94 9.94
C PRO A 40 -7.19 -3.77 11.43
N ASP A 41 -8.46 -3.53 11.77
CA ASP A 41 -8.96 -3.50 13.15
C ASP A 41 -9.33 -4.89 13.69
N PHE A 42 -9.02 -5.93 12.94
CA PHE A 42 -9.19 -7.33 13.33
C PHE A 42 -7.94 -7.87 14.04
N ASN A 43 -8.14 -8.89 14.86
CA ASN A 43 -7.03 -9.62 15.46
C ASN A 43 -6.44 -10.63 14.49
N THR A 44 -5.13 -10.88 14.59
CA THR A 44 -4.49 -12.02 13.93
C THR A 44 -5.20 -13.32 14.30
N PRO A 45 -5.51 -14.22 13.34
CA PRO A 45 -6.22 -15.47 13.61
C PRO A 45 -5.56 -16.34 14.68
N GLU A 46 -6.37 -17.04 15.48
CA GLU A 46 -5.88 -17.80 16.63
C GLU A 46 -4.91 -18.92 16.25
N HIS A 47 -5.15 -19.63 15.13
CA HIS A 47 -4.24 -20.68 14.67
C HIS A 47 -2.86 -20.14 14.27
N VAL A 48 -2.79 -18.92 13.75
CA VAL A 48 -1.54 -18.22 13.43
C VAL A 48 -0.78 -17.87 14.73
N LYS A 49 -1.49 -17.29 15.71
CA LYS A 49 -0.90 -16.99 17.04
C LYS A 49 -0.42 -18.24 17.75
N LYS A 50 -1.16 -19.34 17.64
CA LYS A 50 -0.79 -20.63 18.20
C LYS A 50 0.51 -21.15 17.58
N ALA A 51 0.64 -21.08 16.25
CA ALA A 51 1.86 -21.50 15.55
C ALA A 51 3.10 -20.69 15.99
N ALA A 52 2.93 -19.39 16.26
CA ALA A 52 4.01 -18.57 16.80
C ALA A 52 4.43 -19.00 18.21
N LYS A 53 3.47 -19.28 19.10
CA LYS A 53 3.75 -19.79 20.44
C LYS A 53 4.49 -21.13 20.39
N GLU A 54 4.02 -22.06 19.55
CA GLU A 54 4.67 -23.33 19.30
C GLU A 54 6.10 -23.17 18.78
N ALA A 55 6.34 -22.20 17.90
CA ALA A 55 7.67 -21.89 17.39
C ALA A 55 8.61 -21.36 18.48
N ILE A 56 8.11 -20.50 19.39
CA ILE A 56 8.86 -20.01 20.55
C ILE A 56 9.23 -21.19 21.47
N ASP A 57 8.26 -22.03 21.81
CA ASP A 57 8.45 -23.18 22.69
C ASP A 57 9.41 -24.23 22.09
N ALA A 58 9.40 -24.37 20.77
CA ALA A 58 10.32 -25.24 20.00
C ALA A 58 11.70 -24.60 19.74
N ASN A 59 11.95 -23.42 20.28
CA ASN A 59 13.26 -22.76 20.23
C ASN A 59 13.70 -22.32 18.82
N PHE A 60 12.75 -21.90 17.95
CA PHE A 60 13.04 -21.29 16.66
C PHE A 60 13.58 -19.86 16.85
N SER A 61 14.78 -19.72 17.41
CA SER A 61 15.42 -18.46 17.81
C SER A 61 16.72 -18.18 17.06
N HIS A 62 17.05 -18.98 16.06
CA HIS A 62 18.27 -18.85 15.27
C HIS A 62 17.98 -18.23 13.90
N TYR A 63 19.04 -17.73 13.25
CA TYR A 63 18.96 -17.23 11.88
C TYR A 63 18.44 -18.30 10.91
N THR A 64 17.62 -17.87 9.97
CA THR A 64 17.24 -18.68 8.80
C THR A 64 18.18 -18.40 7.62
N GLY A 65 18.03 -19.13 6.53
CA GLY A 65 18.59 -18.69 5.26
C GLY A 65 18.05 -17.31 4.86
N MET A 66 18.82 -16.56 4.11
CA MET A 66 18.49 -15.17 3.73
C MET A 66 17.18 -15.07 2.95
N SER A 67 16.90 -16.04 2.08
CA SER A 67 15.63 -16.11 1.35
C SER A 67 14.42 -16.41 2.23
N GLY A 68 14.62 -16.74 3.52
CA GLY A 68 13.63 -17.28 4.43
C GLY A 68 13.60 -18.82 4.41
N LEU A 69 12.82 -19.39 5.32
CA LEU A 69 12.63 -20.84 5.43
C LEU A 69 11.99 -21.40 4.16
N LEU A 70 12.38 -22.61 3.75
CA LEU A 70 11.84 -23.22 2.53
C LEU A 70 10.35 -23.54 2.68
N ASP A 71 9.91 -24.05 3.83
CA ASP A 71 8.49 -24.33 4.11
C ASP A 71 7.59 -23.10 3.97
N VAL A 72 8.07 -21.91 4.37
CA VAL A 72 7.33 -20.64 4.15
C VAL A 72 7.24 -20.30 2.67
N ARG A 73 8.32 -20.46 1.92
CA ARG A 73 8.35 -20.18 0.48
C ARG A 73 7.51 -21.17 -0.31
N GLU A 74 7.48 -22.44 0.09
CA GLU A 74 6.58 -23.46 -0.46
C GLU A 74 5.11 -23.10 -0.17
N ALA A 75 4.79 -22.70 1.08
CA ALA A 75 3.46 -22.25 1.44
C ALA A 75 3.02 -21.01 0.66
N ALA A 76 3.93 -20.04 0.47
CA ALA A 76 3.68 -18.83 -0.34
C ALA A 76 3.46 -19.18 -1.81
N ALA A 77 4.26 -20.07 -2.40
CA ALA A 77 4.07 -20.55 -3.77
C ALA A 77 2.71 -21.24 -3.94
N TYR A 78 2.34 -22.08 -2.99
CA TYR A 78 1.04 -22.74 -2.98
C TYR A 78 -0.11 -21.74 -2.93
N PHE A 79 -0.04 -20.76 -2.02
CA PHE A 79 -1.04 -19.70 -1.88
C PHE A 79 -1.21 -18.92 -3.18
N MET A 80 -0.11 -18.48 -3.81
CA MET A 80 -0.15 -17.73 -5.07
C MET A 80 -0.74 -18.54 -6.21
N LYS A 81 -0.46 -19.84 -6.25
CA LYS A 81 -1.02 -20.74 -7.27
C LYS A 81 -2.53 -20.92 -7.11
N GLU A 82 -3.00 -21.20 -5.90
CA GLU A 82 -4.43 -21.46 -5.62
C GLU A 82 -5.27 -20.19 -5.74
N LYS A 83 -4.76 -19.04 -5.26
CA LYS A 83 -5.52 -17.78 -5.23
C LYS A 83 -5.45 -17.00 -6.55
N TYR A 84 -4.28 -16.97 -7.19
CA TYR A 84 -4.00 -16.06 -8.32
C TYR A 84 -3.50 -16.77 -9.57
N HIS A 85 -3.46 -18.11 -9.58
CA HIS A 85 -2.98 -18.93 -10.72
C HIS A 85 -1.53 -18.62 -11.13
N LEU A 86 -0.73 -18.05 -10.23
CA LEU A 86 0.68 -17.72 -10.44
C LEU A 86 1.58 -18.83 -9.91
N THR A 87 2.48 -19.30 -10.77
CA THR A 87 3.44 -20.34 -10.40
C THR A 87 4.83 -19.77 -10.25
N TYR A 88 5.41 -19.89 -9.05
CA TYR A 88 6.77 -19.50 -8.72
C TYR A 88 7.54 -20.65 -8.10
N GLN A 89 8.84 -20.75 -8.42
CA GLN A 89 9.74 -21.76 -7.84
C GLN A 89 10.16 -21.34 -6.42
N PRO A 90 9.78 -22.09 -5.37
CA PRO A 90 10.06 -21.66 -3.99
C PRO A 90 11.54 -21.45 -3.69
N ALA A 91 12.41 -22.23 -4.35
CA ALA A 91 13.84 -22.18 -4.10
C ALA A 91 14.52 -20.92 -4.65
N THR A 92 14.03 -20.38 -5.77
CA THR A 92 14.75 -19.36 -6.55
C THR A 92 13.95 -18.11 -6.89
N GLU A 93 12.64 -18.13 -6.75
CA GLU A 93 11.76 -17.04 -7.22
C GLU A 93 10.95 -16.38 -6.09
N ILE A 94 11.19 -16.78 -4.83
CA ILE A 94 10.47 -16.25 -3.66
C ILE A 94 11.48 -15.84 -2.59
N LEU A 95 11.32 -14.60 -2.09
CA LEU A 95 12.04 -14.09 -0.92
C LEU A 95 11.04 -13.74 0.18
N VAL A 96 11.36 -14.13 1.42
CA VAL A 96 10.60 -13.72 2.61
C VAL A 96 11.21 -12.44 3.17
N THR A 97 10.41 -11.39 3.31
CA THR A 97 10.87 -10.05 3.67
C THR A 97 10.30 -9.56 5.00
N VAL A 98 10.89 -8.51 5.57
CA VAL A 98 10.40 -7.84 6.78
C VAL A 98 9.24 -6.91 6.43
N GLY A 99 8.12 -7.51 6.00
CA GLY A 99 6.95 -6.84 5.47
C GLY A 99 7.16 -6.33 4.04
N ALA A 100 6.08 -5.88 3.40
CA ALA A 100 6.12 -5.29 2.06
C ALA A 100 7.02 -4.05 1.98
N THR A 101 7.17 -3.29 3.06
CA THR A 101 8.02 -2.11 3.10
C THR A 101 9.49 -2.44 2.81
N GLU A 102 10.01 -3.52 3.39
CA GLU A 102 11.38 -3.96 3.12
C GLU A 102 11.47 -4.57 1.71
N ALA A 103 10.45 -5.31 1.26
CA ALA A 103 10.37 -5.83 -0.10
C ALA A 103 10.49 -4.72 -1.16
N ILE A 104 9.75 -3.62 -0.98
CA ILE A 104 9.83 -2.42 -1.83
C ILE A 104 11.23 -1.83 -1.79
N SER A 105 11.79 -1.65 -0.58
CA SER A 105 13.11 -1.04 -0.40
C SER A 105 14.20 -1.88 -1.06
N ALA A 106 14.21 -3.20 -0.82
CA ALA A 106 15.20 -4.10 -1.40
C ALA A 106 15.11 -4.15 -2.92
N SER A 107 13.88 -4.16 -3.47
CA SER A 107 13.63 -4.18 -4.92
C SER A 107 14.11 -2.88 -5.58
N LEU A 108 13.71 -1.72 -5.07
CA LEU A 108 14.10 -0.43 -5.62
C LEU A 108 15.61 -0.21 -5.55
N LEU A 109 16.24 -0.50 -4.40
CA LEU A 109 17.69 -0.35 -4.24
C LEU A 109 18.50 -1.34 -5.08
N ALA A 110 17.90 -2.46 -5.51
CA ALA A 110 18.56 -3.42 -6.39
C ALA A 110 18.54 -3.01 -7.87
N ILE A 111 17.61 -2.16 -8.29
CA ILE A 111 17.40 -1.85 -9.72
C ILE A 111 17.71 -0.39 -10.07
N LEU A 112 17.67 0.54 -9.09
CA LEU A 112 17.81 1.97 -9.37
C LEU A 112 19.25 2.46 -9.26
N GLU A 113 19.60 3.35 -10.17
CA GLU A 113 20.84 4.14 -10.17
C GLU A 113 20.53 5.63 -10.13
N GLN A 114 21.58 6.43 -9.92
CA GLN A 114 21.45 7.88 -9.90
C GLN A 114 20.96 8.42 -11.25
N GLY A 115 19.85 9.17 -11.22
CA GLY A 115 19.24 9.80 -12.40
C GLY A 115 18.16 8.96 -13.08
N ASP A 116 17.93 7.74 -12.61
CA ASP A 116 16.79 6.93 -13.03
C ASP A 116 15.46 7.57 -12.63
N LYS A 117 14.41 7.27 -13.36
CA LYS A 117 13.05 7.71 -13.07
C LYS A 117 12.13 6.52 -12.80
N VAL A 118 11.28 6.65 -11.77
CA VAL A 118 10.24 5.66 -11.46
C VAL A 118 8.88 6.28 -11.66
N LEU A 119 8.06 5.70 -12.54
CA LEU A 119 6.70 6.16 -12.79
C LEU A 119 5.78 5.76 -11.63
N LEU A 120 5.00 6.71 -11.15
CA LEU A 120 4.08 6.57 -10.02
C LEU A 120 2.69 7.07 -10.42
N PRO A 121 1.70 6.18 -10.65
CA PRO A 121 0.31 6.61 -10.77
C PRO A 121 -0.14 7.33 -9.50
N ALA A 122 -0.41 8.63 -9.58
CA ALA A 122 -0.73 9.48 -8.44
C ALA A 122 -2.24 9.77 -8.37
N PRO A 123 -2.82 9.86 -7.15
CA PRO A 123 -2.19 9.80 -5.82
C PRO A 123 -1.73 8.39 -5.43
N ILE A 124 -0.66 8.29 -4.66
CA ILE A 124 -0.03 7.01 -4.35
C ILE A 124 0.50 6.96 -2.90
N TYR A 125 0.75 5.75 -2.40
CA TYR A 125 1.32 5.54 -1.08
C TYR A 125 2.66 6.27 -0.92
N PRO A 126 2.81 7.17 0.08
CA PRO A 126 3.96 8.06 0.21
C PRO A 126 5.26 7.35 0.62
N GLY A 127 5.22 6.05 0.87
CA GLY A 127 6.40 5.27 1.25
C GLY A 127 7.34 4.91 0.09
N TYR A 128 6.92 5.10 -1.17
CA TYR A 128 7.77 4.81 -2.33
C TYR A 128 8.78 5.91 -2.61
N GLU A 129 8.35 7.15 -2.61
CA GLU A 129 9.18 8.31 -2.96
C GLU A 129 10.47 8.43 -2.13
N PRO A 130 10.46 8.25 -0.80
CA PRO A 130 11.70 8.32 -0.01
C PRO A 130 12.75 7.29 -0.42
N ILE A 131 12.33 6.09 -0.80
CA ILE A 131 13.27 5.04 -1.22
C ILE A 131 13.83 5.34 -2.61
N ILE A 132 13.00 5.81 -3.54
CA ILE A 132 13.43 6.28 -4.87
C ILE A 132 14.48 7.38 -4.71
N THR A 133 14.19 8.38 -3.87
CA THR A 133 15.10 9.49 -3.57
C THR A 133 16.41 9.01 -2.94
N LEU A 134 16.36 8.07 -1.98
CA LEU A 134 17.57 7.50 -1.36
C LEU A 134 18.46 6.76 -2.36
N ALA A 135 17.87 6.11 -3.37
CA ALA A 135 18.61 5.49 -4.46
C ALA A 135 19.25 6.51 -5.43
N GLY A 136 18.94 7.80 -5.29
CA GLY A 136 19.40 8.85 -6.21
C GLY A 136 18.56 9.00 -7.46
N ALA A 137 17.44 8.28 -7.54
CA ALA A 137 16.47 8.36 -8.62
C ALA A 137 15.38 9.41 -8.33
N GLU A 138 14.50 9.64 -9.31
CA GLU A 138 13.44 10.63 -9.23
C GLU A 138 12.05 10.00 -9.46
N PRO A 139 11.01 10.44 -8.72
CA PRO A 139 9.65 10.05 -9.04
C PRO A 139 9.16 10.77 -10.31
N GLY A 140 8.42 10.05 -11.15
CA GLY A 140 7.67 10.59 -12.29
C GLY A 140 6.18 10.36 -12.06
N TYR A 141 5.45 11.38 -11.62
CA TYR A 141 4.02 11.25 -11.30
C TYR A 141 3.15 11.21 -12.56
N LEU A 142 2.24 10.25 -12.60
CA LEU A 142 1.18 10.13 -13.60
C LEU A 142 -0.14 10.50 -12.93
N ASP A 143 -0.68 11.66 -13.25
CA ASP A 143 -1.94 12.14 -12.65
C ASP A 143 -3.13 11.33 -13.17
N THR A 144 -3.75 10.54 -12.30
CA THR A 144 -4.87 9.65 -12.64
C THR A 144 -6.24 10.20 -12.21
N ARG A 145 -6.31 11.44 -11.66
CA ARG A 145 -7.54 12.02 -11.09
C ARG A 145 -8.69 12.10 -12.09
N ASP A 146 -8.39 12.48 -13.32
CA ASP A 146 -9.40 12.67 -14.37
C ASP A 146 -9.94 11.35 -14.94
N ASN A 147 -9.41 10.21 -14.49
CA ASN A 147 -9.83 8.86 -14.89
C ASN A 147 -10.17 7.97 -13.68
N ASP A 148 -10.86 8.52 -12.69
CA ASP A 148 -11.27 7.81 -11.47
C ASP A 148 -10.10 7.04 -10.78
N PHE A 149 -8.89 7.61 -10.86
CA PHE A 149 -7.65 7.04 -10.33
C PHE A 149 -7.19 5.75 -11.02
N VAL A 150 -7.67 5.45 -12.21
CA VAL A 150 -7.24 4.32 -13.05
C VAL A 150 -6.15 4.81 -14.01
N LEU A 151 -4.99 4.14 -14.00
CA LEU A 151 -3.91 4.37 -14.96
C LEU A 151 -4.34 3.89 -16.36
N THR A 152 -4.05 4.68 -17.39
CA THR A 152 -4.33 4.31 -18.77
C THR A 152 -3.05 4.03 -19.57
N PRO A 153 -3.14 3.23 -20.67
CA PRO A 153 -2.04 3.03 -21.60
C PRO A 153 -1.43 4.34 -22.13
N GLU A 154 -2.28 5.33 -22.45
CA GLU A 154 -1.88 6.62 -23.02
C GLU A 154 -1.02 7.42 -22.04
N MET A 155 -1.31 7.35 -20.73
CA MET A 155 -0.50 8.01 -19.70
C MET A 155 0.91 7.42 -19.66
N ILE A 156 1.04 6.10 -19.79
CA ILE A 156 2.33 5.41 -19.84
C ILE A 156 3.10 5.81 -21.12
N GLU A 157 2.44 5.76 -22.28
CA GLU A 157 3.07 6.12 -23.55
C GLU A 157 3.55 7.57 -23.56
N ALA A 158 2.76 8.50 -23.01
CA ALA A 158 3.15 9.91 -22.87
C ALA A 158 4.39 10.07 -21.97
N ALA A 159 4.44 9.41 -20.83
CA ALA A 159 5.59 9.46 -19.93
C ALA A 159 6.84 8.84 -20.55
N MET A 160 6.70 7.73 -21.28
CA MET A 160 7.81 7.11 -22.00
C MET A 160 8.31 7.98 -23.15
N ALA A 161 7.42 8.69 -23.83
CA ALA A 161 7.80 9.65 -24.87
C ALA A 161 8.54 10.88 -24.29
N GLU A 162 8.16 11.33 -23.09
CA GLU A 162 8.79 12.47 -22.42
C GLU A 162 10.15 12.14 -21.82
N HIS A 163 10.26 10.97 -21.14
CA HIS A 163 11.42 10.64 -20.32
C HIS A 163 12.34 9.56 -20.92
N GLY A 164 11.84 8.76 -21.86
CA GLY A 164 12.63 7.78 -22.62
C GLY A 164 13.38 6.79 -21.72
N GLU A 165 14.68 6.63 -21.99
CA GLU A 165 15.56 5.69 -21.30
C GLU A 165 15.81 6.02 -19.82
N GLN A 166 15.42 7.20 -19.34
CA GLN A 166 15.51 7.53 -17.91
C GLN A 166 14.51 6.72 -17.09
N VAL A 167 13.39 6.29 -17.70
CA VAL A 167 12.39 5.47 -17.00
C VAL A 167 12.95 4.07 -16.75
N LYS A 168 13.18 3.74 -15.49
CA LYS A 168 13.71 2.44 -15.07
C LYS A 168 12.62 1.50 -14.60
N ALA A 169 11.57 2.04 -13.96
CA ALA A 169 10.50 1.24 -13.38
C ALA A 169 9.18 2.00 -13.34
N ILE A 170 8.11 1.24 -13.21
CA ILE A 170 6.78 1.71 -12.80
C ILE A 170 6.34 0.96 -11.54
N ILE A 171 5.71 1.65 -10.59
CA ILE A 171 5.09 1.02 -9.43
C ILE A 171 3.57 1.03 -9.63
N LEU A 172 2.95 -0.14 -9.57
CA LEU A 172 1.51 -0.34 -9.56
C LEU A 172 1.11 -0.80 -8.17
N ASN A 173 0.28 -0.02 -7.47
CA ASN A 173 -0.29 -0.38 -6.17
C ASN A 173 -1.80 -0.54 -6.32
N TYR A 174 -2.27 -1.78 -6.28
CA TYR A 174 -3.69 -2.07 -6.39
C TYR A 174 -4.08 -3.37 -5.67
N PRO A 175 -5.21 -3.39 -4.94
CA PRO A 175 -6.03 -2.22 -4.60
C PRO A 175 -5.23 -1.10 -3.95
N SER A 176 -5.51 0.15 -4.32
CA SER A 176 -4.66 1.30 -4.03
C SER A 176 -4.82 1.85 -2.61
N ASN A 177 -3.73 2.29 -2.04
CA ASN A 177 -3.67 3.29 -0.99
C ASN A 177 -3.18 4.62 -1.61
N PRO A 178 -4.00 5.69 -1.69
CA PRO A 178 -5.14 6.00 -0.81
C PRO A 178 -6.54 5.74 -1.38
N THR A 179 -6.70 5.40 -2.66
CA THR A 179 -7.98 5.54 -3.37
C THR A 179 -8.94 4.36 -3.18
N GLY A 180 -8.43 3.19 -2.83
CA GLY A 180 -9.22 1.95 -2.80
C GLY A 180 -9.59 1.42 -4.19
N VAL A 181 -9.15 2.08 -5.26
CA VAL A 181 -9.40 1.65 -6.64
C VAL A 181 -8.53 0.45 -6.98
N THR A 182 -9.03 -0.44 -7.81
CA THR A 182 -8.30 -1.59 -8.37
C THR A 182 -8.53 -1.65 -9.87
N TYR A 183 -7.78 -2.50 -10.54
CA TYR A 183 -7.88 -2.69 -11.98
C TYR A 183 -8.64 -3.99 -12.29
N ASN A 184 -9.46 -3.97 -13.33
CA ASN A 184 -10.02 -5.18 -13.91
C ASN A 184 -9.03 -5.83 -14.91
N ARG A 185 -9.36 -7.04 -15.36
CA ARG A 185 -8.47 -7.80 -16.28
C ARG A 185 -8.22 -7.09 -17.61
N GLN A 186 -9.19 -6.35 -18.15
CA GLN A 186 -9.05 -5.66 -19.43
C GLN A 186 -8.10 -4.46 -19.31
N GLU A 187 -8.25 -3.69 -18.22
CA GLU A 187 -7.35 -2.57 -17.91
C GLU A 187 -5.91 -3.04 -17.70
N LEU A 188 -5.71 -4.12 -16.92
CA LEU A 188 -4.38 -4.70 -16.72
C LEU A 188 -3.78 -5.25 -18.00
N GLN A 189 -4.58 -5.87 -18.88
CA GLN A 189 -4.11 -6.35 -20.16
C GLN A 189 -3.64 -5.19 -21.05
N ALA A 190 -4.40 -4.09 -21.10
CA ALA A 190 -4.04 -2.91 -21.88
C ALA A 190 -2.75 -2.26 -21.35
N ILE A 191 -2.62 -2.13 -20.03
CA ILE A 191 -1.39 -1.65 -19.37
C ILE A 191 -0.20 -2.58 -19.70
N ALA A 192 -0.37 -3.90 -19.56
CA ALA A 192 0.68 -4.87 -19.84
C ALA A 192 1.12 -4.84 -21.32
N ASP A 193 0.19 -4.67 -22.25
CA ASP A 193 0.50 -4.62 -23.69
C ASP A 193 1.34 -3.38 -24.07
N VAL A 194 1.18 -2.27 -23.33
CA VAL A 194 2.05 -1.10 -23.47
C VAL A 194 3.40 -1.35 -22.81
N LEU A 195 3.42 -1.82 -21.56
CA LEU A 195 4.66 -2.05 -20.81
C LEU A 195 5.60 -3.06 -21.47
N LYS A 196 5.07 -4.06 -22.17
CA LYS A 196 5.86 -5.03 -22.98
C LYS A 196 6.72 -4.40 -24.07
N LYS A 197 6.41 -3.17 -24.50
CA LYS A 197 7.18 -2.45 -25.51
C LYS A 197 8.49 -1.86 -24.97
N TYR A 198 8.67 -1.84 -23.64
CA TYR A 198 9.75 -1.14 -22.96
C TYR A 198 10.51 -2.07 -22.01
N ASP A 199 11.81 -1.91 -21.95
CA ASP A 199 12.71 -2.64 -21.04
C ASP A 199 12.75 -1.95 -19.66
N ILE A 200 11.61 -1.94 -18.95
CA ILE A 200 11.48 -1.37 -17.61
C ILE A 200 10.96 -2.41 -16.63
N PHE A 201 11.28 -2.24 -15.36
CA PHE A 201 10.75 -3.09 -14.29
C PHE A 201 9.33 -2.66 -13.90
N VAL A 202 8.50 -3.65 -13.58
CA VAL A 202 7.16 -3.43 -13.02
C VAL A 202 7.18 -3.90 -11.57
N ILE A 203 7.09 -2.98 -10.61
CA ILE A 203 6.89 -3.33 -9.20
C ILE A 203 5.39 -3.32 -8.95
N SER A 204 4.82 -4.51 -8.72
CA SER A 204 3.40 -4.68 -8.44
C SER A 204 3.21 -4.89 -6.95
N ASP A 205 2.80 -3.84 -6.24
CA ASP A 205 2.47 -3.91 -4.82
C ASP A 205 1.00 -4.30 -4.67
N GLU A 206 0.78 -5.59 -4.42
CA GLU A 206 -0.53 -6.21 -4.31
C GLU A 206 -0.87 -6.59 -2.86
N ILE A 207 -0.35 -5.82 -1.88
CA ILE A 207 -0.54 -6.09 -0.45
C ILE A 207 -2.02 -6.15 -0.02
N TYR A 208 -2.93 -5.55 -0.77
CA TYR A 208 -4.37 -5.57 -0.53
C TYR A 208 -5.14 -6.57 -1.39
N SER A 209 -4.49 -7.45 -2.12
CA SER A 209 -5.12 -8.38 -3.08
C SER A 209 -6.30 -9.17 -2.50
N GLU A 210 -6.18 -9.69 -1.27
CA GLU A 210 -7.24 -10.42 -0.58
C GLU A 210 -8.43 -9.54 -0.14
N LEU A 211 -8.27 -8.22 -0.17
CA LEU A 211 -9.31 -7.24 0.17
C LEU A 211 -9.85 -6.56 -1.10
N THR A 212 -10.14 -7.31 -2.15
CA THR A 212 -10.83 -6.88 -3.36
C THR A 212 -12.30 -7.33 -3.27
N TYR A 213 -13.27 -6.44 -3.50
CA TYR A 213 -14.66 -6.67 -3.09
C TYR A 213 -15.57 -7.24 -4.18
N ASP A 214 -15.80 -6.46 -5.23
CA ASP A 214 -16.86 -6.74 -6.20
C ASP A 214 -16.42 -7.73 -7.30
N GLU A 215 -15.10 -7.84 -7.53
CA GLU A 215 -14.47 -8.76 -8.47
C GLU A 215 -13.34 -9.53 -7.81
N SER A 216 -12.84 -10.57 -8.47
CA SER A 216 -11.62 -11.25 -8.04
C SER A 216 -10.41 -10.43 -8.42
N HIS A 217 -9.42 -10.36 -7.52
CA HIS A 217 -8.14 -9.75 -7.83
C HIS A 217 -7.45 -10.45 -8.99
N VAL A 218 -6.88 -9.68 -9.90
CA VAL A 218 -6.05 -10.15 -11.01
C VAL A 218 -4.66 -9.54 -10.87
N SER A 219 -3.63 -10.35 -10.91
CA SER A 219 -2.26 -9.86 -10.88
C SER A 219 -1.75 -9.56 -12.28
N ILE A 220 -1.04 -8.43 -12.46
CA ILE A 220 -0.36 -8.12 -13.72
C ILE A 220 0.74 -9.15 -14.05
N ALA A 221 1.24 -9.86 -13.05
CA ALA A 221 2.21 -10.93 -13.25
C ALA A 221 1.67 -12.12 -14.07
N GLU A 222 0.34 -12.28 -14.20
CA GLU A 222 -0.25 -13.24 -15.16
C GLU A 222 0.09 -12.88 -16.62
N MET A 223 0.25 -11.58 -16.90
CA MET A 223 0.41 -11.03 -18.25
C MET A 223 1.84 -10.61 -18.55
N LEU A 224 2.63 -10.26 -17.52
CA LEU A 224 3.91 -9.58 -17.65
C LEU A 224 4.95 -10.13 -16.66
N ARG A 225 5.01 -11.46 -16.50
CA ARG A 225 5.80 -12.14 -15.47
C ARG A 225 7.30 -11.78 -15.51
N ASP A 226 7.89 -11.72 -16.69
CA ASP A 226 9.35 -11.67 -16.85
C ASP A 226 9.99 -10.33 -16.41
N GLN A 227 9.19 -9.26 -16.36
CA GLN A 227 9.64 -7.93 -15.88
C GLN A 227 8.92 -7.49 -14.58
N THR A 228 8.08 -8.37 -13.97
CA THR A 228 7.34 -8.03 -12.76
C THR A 228 8.04 -8.53 -11.50
N ILE A 229 8.24 -7.60 -10.57
CA ILE A 229 8.56 -7.86 -9.17
C ILE A 229 7.24 -7.70 -8.40
N LEU A 230 6.59 -8.82 -8.08
CA LEU A 230 5.35 -8.81 -7.34
C LEU A 230 5.64 -8.82 -5.84
N ILE A 231 5.02 -7.88 -5.13
CA ILE A 231 5.13 -7.74 -3.68
C ILE A 231 3.77 -8.05 -3.05
N ASN A 232 3.78 -8.91 -2.05
CA ASN A 232 2.62 -9.24 -1.26
C ASN A 232 3.02 -9.50 0.20
N GLY A 233 2.07 -9.84 1.07
CA GLY A 233 2.36 -10.11 2.47
C GLY A 233 1.11 -10.38 3.28
N LEU A 234 1.30 -10.64 4.58
CA LEU A 234 0.24 -11.05 5.48
C LEU A 234 -0.31 -9.89 6.34
N SER A 235 0.26 -8.69 6.18
CA SER A 235 -0.12 -7.53 6.99
C SER A 235 -1.60 -7.19 6.90
N LYS A 236 -2.20 -7.34 5.71
CA LYS A 236 -3.60 -6.95 5.45
C LYS A 236 -4.54 -8.14 5.39
N SER A 237 -4.14 -9.18 4.69
CA SER A 237 -4.95 -10.40 4.52
C SER A 237 -5.19 -11.17 5.83
N HIS A 238 -4.25 -11.13 6.77
CA HIS A 238 -4.30 -11.90 8.01
C HIS A 238 -4.17 -11.03 9.28
N ALA A 239 -4.37 -9.71 9.16
CA ALA A 239 -4.20 -8.77 10.28
C ALA A 239 -2.85 -8.96 11.02
N MET A 240 -1.77 -9.04 10.26
CA MET A 240 -0.42 -9.32 10.76
C MET A 240 0.54 -8.13 10.57
N THR A 241 0.06 -6.90 10.72
CA THR A 241 0.88 -5.69 10.49
C THR A 241 2.13 -5.68 11.38
N GLY A 242 2.00 -6.01 12.66
CA GLY A 242 3.10 -6.04 13.63
C GLY A 242 4.05 -7.23 13.49
N TRP A 243 3.70 -8.27 12.73
CA TRP A 243 4.52 -9.46 12.53
C TRP A 243 5.65 -9.27 11.52
N ARG A 244 5.54 -8.26 10.67
CA ARG A 244 6.52 -7.89 9.67
C ARG A 244 6.88 -9.04 8.72
N ILE A 245 5.89 -9.64 8.06
CA ILE A 245 6.07 -10.67 7.02
C ILE A 245 5.54 -10.18 5.68
N GLY A 246 6.40 -10.16 4.70
CA GLY A 246 6.10 -9.90 3.29
C GLY A 246 6.84 -10.87 2.39
N PHE A 247 6.56 -10.77 1.11
CA PHE A 247 7.12 -11.65 0.08
C PHE A 247 7.45 -10.84 -1.17
N ILE A 248 8.53 -11.23 -1.84
CA ILE A 248 8.83 -10.90 -3.23
C ILE A 248 8.66 -12.17 -4.05
N PHE A 249 7.91 -12.07 -5.13
CA PHE A 249 7.77 -13.08 -6.17
C PHE A 249 8.26 -12.48 -7.48
N ALA A 250 9.32 -13.05 -8.04
CA ALA A 250 9.91 -12.54 -9.28
C ALA A 250 10.69 -13.65 -10.01
N PRO A 251 11.01 -13.49 -11.28
CA PRO A 251 11.94 -14.37 -11.97
C PRO A 251 13.26 -14.55 -11.22
N ALA A 252 13.85 -15.74 -11.30
CA ALA A 252 15.06 -16.09 -10.56
C ALA A 252 16.23 -15.12 -10.79
N ILE A 253 16.33 -14.53 -11.97
CA ILE A 253 17.35 -13.54 -12.29
C ILE A 253 17.17 -12.26 -11.45
N LEU A 254 15.93 -11.84 -11.18
CA LEU A 254 15.64 -10.64 -10.38
C LEU A 254 15.82 -10.92 -8.89
N THR A 255 15.32 -12.03 -8.38
CA THR A 255 15.48 -12.39 -6.97
C THR A 255 16.95 -12.59 -6.59
N ALA A 256 17.79 -13.10 -7.51
CA ALA A 256 19.24 -13.25 -7.31
C ALA A 256 19.96 -11.90 -7.11
N GLU A 257 19.47 -10.82 -7.68
CA GLU A 257 20.02 -9.48 -7.47
C GLU A 257 19.41 -8.82 -6.22
N ILE A 258 18.09 -8.94 -6.02
CA ILE A 258 17.38 -8.34 -4.88
C ILE A 258 17.88 -8.92 -3.54
N ILE A 259 18.17 -10.22 -3.48
CA ILE A 259 18.66 -10.84 -2.25
C ILE A 259 20.00 -10.26 -1.77
N LYS A 260 20.81 -9.73 -2.66
CA LYS A 260 22.09 -9.08 -2.30
C LYS A 260 21.84 -7.82 -1.45
N VAL A 261 20.79 -7.09 -1.74
CA VAL A 261 20.37 -5.92 -0.96
C VAL A 261 19.68 -6.36 0.32
N HIS A 262 18.68 -7.23 0.21
CA HIS A 262 17.89 -7.76 1.32
C HIS A 262 18.77 -8.29 2.46
N GLN A 263 19.78 -9.12 2.16
CA GLN A 263 20.66 -9.71 3.18
C GLN A 263 21.41 -8.68 4.03
N TYR A 264 21.76 -7.53 3.46
CA TYR A 264 22.49 -6.47 4.18
C TYR A 264 21.58 -5.47 4.85
N LEU A 265 20.30 -5.38 4.44
CA LEU A 265 19.30 -4.58 5.14
C LEU A 265 18.85 -5.26 6.44
N VAL A 266 18.54 -6.57 6.39
CA VAL A 266 17.81 -7.25 7.48
C VAL A 266 18.33 -8.65 7.84
N THR A 267 19.24 -9.24 7.06
CA THR A 267 19.70 -10.63 7.13
C THR A 267 18.59 -11.61 6.75
N ALA A 268 17.50 -11.68 7.51
CA ALA A 268 16.30 -12.48 7.26
C ALA A 268 15.14 -11.95 8.10
N ALA A 269 13.92 -12.29 7.73
CA ALA A 269 12.74 -12.04 8.55
C ALA A 269 12.76 -12.87 9.84
N ALA A 270 12.06 -12.40 10.89
CA ALA A 270 12.03 -13.08 12.19
C ALA A 270 11.50 -14.53 12.07
N THR A 271 12.24 -15.50 12.59
CA THR A 271 11.97 -16.94 12.41
C THR A 271 10.60 -17.33 12.96
N VAL A 272 10.21 -16.79 14.12
CA VAL A 272 8.89 -17.04 14.73
C VAL A 272 7.77 -16.55 13.80
N SER A 273 7.92 -15.36 13.22
CA SER A 273 6.94 -14.81 12.25
C SER A 273 6.86 -15.66 10.98
N GLN A 274 7.98 -16.20 10.51
CA GLN A 274 8.01 -17.10 9.37
C GLN A 274 7.24 -18.41 9.67
N LYS A 275 7.42 -19.01 10.84
CA LYS A 275 6.68 -20.23 11.25
C LYS A 275 5.18 -19.98 11.36
N ALA A 276 4.78 -18.81 11.88
CA ALA A 276 3.38 -18.40 11.89
C ALA A 276 2.82 -18.21 10.48
N ALA A 277 3.62 -17.67 9.56
CA ALA A 277 3.23 -17.43 8.17
C ALA A 277 2.87 -18.72 7.42
N VAL A 278 3.54 -19.86 7.71
CA VAL A 278 3.15 -21.15 7.11
C VAL A 278 1.70 -21.49 7.42
N ARG A 279 1.28 -21.32 8.68
CA ARG A 279 -0.11 -21.58 9.09
C ARG A 279 -1.08 -20.60 8.45
N ALA A 280 -0.73 -19.33 8.41
CA ALA A 280 -1.55 -18.31 7.74
C ALA A 280 -1.80 -18.65 6.27
N LEU A 281 -0.75 -19.04 5.54
CA LEU A 281 -0.84 -19.31 4.10
C LEU A 281 -1.56 -20.62 3.76
N ILE A 282 -1.43 -21.67 4.59
CA ILE A 282 -1.98 -23.00 4.30
C ILE A 282 -3.36 -23.16 4.95
N GLU A 283 -3.44 -23.05 6.28
CA GLU A 283 -4.68 -23.26 7.02
C GLU A 283 -5.58 -22.02 6.95
N GLY A 284 -4.97 -20.82 6.91
CA GLY A 284 -5.63 -19.53 6.85
C GLY A 284 -5.87 -18.99 5.44
N MET A 285 -5.82 -19.82 4.40
CA MET A 285 -6.01 -19.37 3.00
C MET A 285 -7.29 -18.56 2.78
N HIS A 286 -8.31 -18.76 3.61
CA HIS A 286 -9.61 -18.10 3.54
C HIS A 286 -9.88 -17.14 4.71
N ASP A 287 -8.90 -16.87 5.56
CA ASP A 287 -9.08 -16.03 6.75
C ASP A 287 -9.48 -14.58 6.40
N ALA A 288 -9.03 -14.08 5.26
CA ALA A 288 -9.35 -12.73 4.80
C ALA A 288 -10.85 -12.55 4.44
N GLU A 289 -11.58 -13.62 4.15
CA GLU A 289 -12.97 -13.54 3.66
C GLU A 289 -13.91 -12.89 4.68
N ILE A 290 -13.72 -13.15 5.98
CA ILE A 290 -14.52 -12.54 7.05
C ILE A 290 -14.28 -11.04 7.11
N MET A 291 -13.01 -10.61 7.07
CA MET A 291 -12.66 -9.19 7.06
C MET A 291 -13.14 -8.51 5.78
N LYS A 292 -12.97 -9.16 4.64
CA LYS A 292 -13.42 -8.66 3.33
C LYS A 292 -14.91 -8.36 3.31
N GLU A 293 -15.73 -9.28 3.80
CA GLU A 293 -17.18 -9.10 3.85
C GLU A 293 -17.60 -7.95 4.78
N GLU A 294 -16.94 -7.82 5.93
CA GLU A 294 -17.20 -6.73 6.86
C GLU A 294 -16.74 -5.39 6.29
N TYR A 295 -15.54 -5.33 5.69
CA TYR A 295 -15.04 -4.10 5.06
C TYR A 295 -15.91 -3.69 3.86
N ARG A 296 -16.48 -4.61 3.11
CA ARG A 296 -17.43 -4.30 2.04
C ARG A 296 -18.65 -3.54 2.57
N LYS A 297 -19.25 -3.98 3.69
CA LYS A 297 -20.37 -3.29 4.33
C LYS A 297 -19.99 -1.89 4.80
N ARG A 298 -18.83 -1.78 5.45
CA ARG A 298 -18.33 -0.50 5.94
C ARG A 298 -17.99 0.46 4.79
N ARG A 299 -17.40 -0.04 3.71
CA ARG A 299 -17.18 0.71 2.47
C ARG A 299 -18.49 1.28 1.95
N ASP A 300 -19.51 0.45 1.78
CA ASP A 300 -20.79 0.87 1.21
C ASP A 300 -21.44 1.96 2.08
N PHE A 301 -21.44 1.78 3.40
CA PHE A 301 -21.93 2.77 4.34
C PHE A 301 -21.18 4.11 4.24
N VAL A 302 -19.84 4.11 4.36
CA VAL A 302 -19.05 5.35 4.34
C VAL A 302 -19.12 6.02 2.96
N TYR A 303 -19.09 5.25 1.87
CA TYR A 303 -19.25 5.74 0.51
C TYR A 303 -20.56 6.49 0.33
N GLU A 304 -21.68 5.89 0.76
CA GLU A 304 -23.00 6.50 0.68
C GLU A 304 -23.07 7.80 1.49
N GLN A 305 -22.59 7.79 2.74
CA GLN A 305 -22.60 8.97 3.60
C GLN A 305 -21.76 10.12 3.00
N MET A 306 -20.54 9.85 2.53
CA MET A 306 -19.69 10.87 1.94
C MET A 306 -20.27 11.44 0.67
N THR A 307 -20.89 10.61 -0.18
CA THR A 307 -21.57 11.07 -1.41
C THR A 307 -22.78 11.95 -1.08
N GLN A 308 -23.59 11.59 -0.08
CA GLN A 308 -24.71 12.40 0.37
C GLN A 308 -24.28 13.77 0.93
N LEU A 309 -23.09 13.84 1.53
CA LEU A 309 -22.50 15.09 2.02
C LEU A 309 -21.89 15.94 0.90
N GLY A 310 -21.92 15.49 -0.35
CA GLY A 310 -21.47 16.22 -1.52
C GLY A 310 -19.99 16.03 -1.87
N PHE A 311 -19.29 15.09 -1.23
CA PHE A 311 -17.95 14.71 -1.64
C PHE A 311 -18.01 13.94 -2.97
N GLU A 312 -17.10 14.24 -3.87
CA GLU A 312 -16.87 13.45 -5.08
C GLU A 312 -15.92 12.29 -4.75
N VAL A 313 -16.37 11.07 -5.01
CA VAL A 313 -15.66 9.86 -4.60
C VAL A 313 -15.66 8.85 -5.73
N ALA A 314 -14.50 8.44 -6.23
CA ALA A 314 -14.37 7.23 -7.02
C ALA A 314 -14.70 6.01 -6.13
N ARG A 315 -15.60 5.13 -6.61
CA ARG A 315 -16.03 3.98 -5.80
C ARG A 315 -14.86 3.03 -5.54
N PRO A 316 -14.46 2.81 -4.28
CA PRO A 316 -13.35 1.90 -3.98
C PRO A 316 -13.81 0.44 -4.11
N ASN A 317 -13.04 -0.36 -4.84
CA ASN A 317 -13.29 -1.78 -5.03
C ASN A 317 -12.30 -2.68 -4.27
N GLY A 318 -11.48 -2.09 -3.42
CA GLY A 318 -10.56 -2.84 -2.57
C GLY A 318 -9.92 -2.00 -1.46
N ALA A 319 -8.96 -2.60 -0.76
CA ALA A 319 -8.33 -2.07 0.44
C ALA A 319 -9.37 -1.72 1.53
N PHE A 320 -9.16 -0.68 2.31
CA PHE A 320 -10.12 -0.17 3.31
C PHE A 320 -10.07 1.35 3.39
N TYR A 321 -9.96 2.01 2.22
CA TYR A 321 -9.89 3.46 2.11
C TYR A 321 -10.92 4.03 1.17
N ILE A 322 -11.35 5.25 1.48
CA ILE A 322 -12.07 6.15 0.59
C ILE A 322 -11.20 7.39 0.40
N PHE A 323 -11.05 7.82 -0.85
CA PHE A 323 -10.38 9.06 -1.21
C PHE A 323 -11.41 10.01 -1.81
N ALA A 324 -11.71 11.08 -1.07
CA ALA A 324 -12.84 11.94 -1.33
C ALA A 324 -12.38 13.37 -1.60
N LYS A 325 -12.85 13.96 -2.69
CA LYS A 325 -12.60 15.37 -3.01
C LYS A 325 -13.47 16.28 -2.14
N ILE A 326 -12.84 17.24 -1.52
CA ILE A 326 -13.53 18.24 -0.67
C ILE A 326 -14.50 19.04 -1.53
N PRO A 327 -15.79 19.18 -1.16
CA PRO A 327 -16.76 19.91 -1.94
C PRO A 327 -16.38 21.39 -2.10
N THR A 328 -16.74 21.99 -3.24
CA THR A 328 -16.61 23.44 -3.44
C THR A 328 -17.42 24.19 -2.38
N GLY A 329 -16.86 25.31 -1.87
CA GLY A 329 -17.46 26.07 -0.78
C GLY A 329 -16.99 25.67 0.61
N TYR A 330 -15.97 24.82 0.69
CA TYR A 330 -15.20 24.52 1.92
C TYR A 330 -13.72 24.81 1.71
N GLU A 331 -12.92 24.78 2.81
CA GLU A 331 -11.47 24.94 2.74
C GLU A 331 -10.86 23.87 1.80
N GLN A 332 -10.13 24.29 0.78
CA GLN A 332 -9.52 23.40 -0.22
C GLN A 332 -8.09 22.98 0.13
N ASP A 333 -7.43 23.68 1.06
CA ASP A 333 -6.18 23.20 1.67
C ASP A 333 -6.54 22.01 2.55
N SER A 334 -6.18 20.82 2.09
CA SER A 334 -6.58 19.56 2.73
C SER A 334 -6.05 19.44 4.17
N MET A 335 -4.86 19.99 4.44
CA MET A 335 -4.29 20.00 5.79
C MET A 335 -5.11 20.90 6.72
N LYS A 336 -5.47 22.12 6.31
CA LYS A 336 -6.29 23.02 7.09
C LYS A 336 -7.68 22.45 7.32
N PHE A 337 -8.30 21.88 6.26
CA PHE A 337 -9.60 21.22 6.36
C PHE A 337 -9.59 20.13 7.43
N CYS A 338 -8.60 19.21 7.38
CA CYS A 338 -8.51 18.12 8.33
C CYS A 338 -8.21 18.57 9.77
N ILE A 339 -7.39 19.61 9.94
CA ILE A 339 -7.11 20.18 11.28
C ILE A 339 -8.38 20.84 11.86
N ASP A 340 -9.09 21.63 11.05
CA ASP A 340 -10.31 22.32 11.48
C ASP A 340 -11.42 21.32 11.85
N LEU A 341 -11.61 20.28 11.02
CA LEU A 341 -12.52 19.17 11.32
C LEU A 341 -12.15 18.47 12.64
N ALA A 342 -10.86 18.16 12.83
CA ALA A 342 -10.41 17.51 14.06
C ALA A 342 -10.65 18.37 15.31
N GLN A 343 -10.39 19.68 15.22
CA GLN A 343 -10.56 20.62 16.34
C GLN A 343 -12.03 20.87 16.69
N LYS A 344 -12.91 20.96 15.70
CA LYS A 344 -14.33 21.31 15.90
C LYS A 344 -15.21 20.11 16.22
N GLU A 345 -14.93 18.97 15.56
CA GLU A 345 -15.80 17.79 15.62
C GLU A 345 -15.09 16.54 16.19
N ALA A 346 -13.84 16.66 16.55
CA ALA A 346 -13.03 15.54 17.05
C ALA A 346 -13.04 14.32 16.09
N VAL A 347 -12.89 14.56 14.77
CA VAL A 347 -12.72 13.52 13.75
C VAL A 347 -11.45 13.79 12.94
N ALA A 348 -10.57 12.81 12.86
CA ALA A 348 -9.32 12.88 12.09
C ALA A 348 -9.41 12.08 10.81
N LEU A 349 -9.21 12.75 9.67
CA LEU A 349 -9.01 12.19 8.33
C LEU A 349 -7.59 12.50 7.88
N ILE A 350 -7.04 11.75 6.92
CA ILE A 350 -5.71 12.08 6.37
C ILE A 350 -5.83 13.12 5.27
N PRO A 351 -5.09 14.25 5.36
CA PRO A 351 -5.05 15.25 4.30
C PRO A 351 -4.52 14.67 2.99
N GLY A 352 -5.15 15.02 1.86
CA GLY A 352 -4.78 14.51 0.55
C GLY A 352 -3.35 14.83 0.16
N ILE A 353 -2.86 16.03 0.48
CA ILE A 353 -1.46 16.44 0.23
C ILE A 353 -0.42 15.42 0.74
N SER A 354 -0.78 14.57 1.69
CA SER A 354 0.07 13.48 2.19
C SER A 354 0.35 12.39 1.16
N PHE A 355 -0.35 12.37 0.01
CA PHE A 355 -0.25 11.37 -1.05
C PHE A 355 0.27 11.94 -2.38
N GLY A 356 0.89 13.10 -2.31
CA GLY A 356 1.45 13.83 -3.44
C GLY A 356 0.75 15.16 -3.69
N PRO A 357 1.39 16.08 -4.43
CA PRO A 357 0.82 17.41 -4.74
C PRO A 357 -0.49 17.33 -5.52
N GLU A 358 -0.65 16.33 -6.37
CA GLU A 358 -1.86 16.08 -7.18
C GLU A 358 -3.07 15.70 -6.30
N ALA A 359 -2.81 15.31 -5.07
CA ALA A 359 -3.84 14.89 -4.10
C ALA A 359 -4.38 16.06 -3.24
N GLU A 360 -3.93 17.31 -3.48
CA GLU A 360 -4.46 18.49 -2.78
C GLU A 360 -5.96 18.69 -3.10
N GLY A 361 -6.73 19.11 -2.09
CA GLY A 361 -8.18 19.21 -2.18
C GLY A 361 -8.93 17.89 -1.93
N TYR A 362 -8.23 16.84 -1.53
CA TYR A 362 -8.82 15.54 -1.17
C TYR A 362 -8.58 15.20 0.30
N VAL A 363 -9.32 14.21 0.79
CA VAL A 363 -9.11 13.59 2.10
C VAL A 363 -9.17 12.07 1.97
N ARG A 364 -8.32 11.33 2.73
CA ARG A 364 -8.43 9.88 2.83
C ARG A 364 -9.13 9.49 4.14
N ILE A 365 -10.10 8.60 4.02
CA ILE A 365 -10.84 7.99 5.12
C ILE A 365 -10.50 6.52 5.17
N SER A 366 -10.08 6.01 6.32
CA SER A 366 -9.98 4.56 6.57
C SER A 366 -11.28 4.08 7.20
N TYR A 367 -11.91 3.05 6.63
CA TYR A 367 -13.06 2.37 7.23
C TYR A 367 -12.67 1.08 7.97
N ALA A 368 -11.38 0.90 8.26
CA ALA A 368 -10.90 -0.14 9.18
C ALA A 368 -11.16 0.27 10.63
N SER A 369 -12.44 0.35 11.00
CA SER A 369 -12.95 0.69 12.32
C SER A 369 -14.34 0.11 12.51
N ASP A 370 -14.78 -0.10 13.74
CA ASP A 370 -16.15 -0.62 13.98
C ASP A 370 -17.24 0.33 13.48
N MET A 371 -18.44 -0.26 13.18
CA MET A 371 -19.57 0.50 12.61
C MET A 371 -20.06 1.62 13.51
N ASP A 372 -20.01 1.47 14.84
CA ASP A 372 -20.49 2.51 15.78
C ASP A 372 -19.59 3.75 15.71
N LYS A 373 -18.27 3.54 15.63
CA LYS A 373 -17.32 4.64 15.44
C LYS A 373 -17.47 5.29 14.07
N LEU A 374 -17.66 4.49 13.01
CA LEU A 374 -17.89 5.01 11.67
C LEU A 374 -19.17 5.84 11.62
N THR A 375 -20.26 5.36 12.22
CA THR A 375 -21.53 6.08 12.30
C THR A 375 -21.36 7.42 13.00
N THR A 376 -20.76 7.40 14.19
CA THR A 376 -20.50 8.62 14.97
C THR A 376 -19.60 9.60 14.20
N ALA A 377 -18.57 9.10 13.50
CA ALA A 377 -17.69 9.96 12.71
C ALA A 377 -18.45 10.60 11.53
N MET A 378 -19.32 9.84 10.83
CA MET A 378 -20.11 10.38 9.73
C MET A 378 -21.13 11.43 10.22
N GLU A 379 -21.76 11.24 11.37
CA GLU A 379 -22.64 12.25 12.00
C GLU A 379 -21.89 13.54 12.31
N ARG A 380 -20.68 13.45 12.85
CA ARG A 380 -19.82 14.61 13.15
C ARG A 380 -19.36 15.31 11.88
N ILE A 381 -18.96 14.57 10.84
CA ILE A 381 -18.61 15.15 9.53
C ILE A 381 -19.83 15.86 8.94
N ALA A 382 -21.03 15.25 9.02
CA ALA A 382 -22.26 15.90 8.55
C ALA A 382 -22.55 17.22 9.28
N HIS A 383 -22.38 17.26 10.62
CA HIS A 383 -22.51 18.48 11.39
C HIS A 383 -21.49 19.56 10.97
N TYR A 384 -20.23 19.16 10.78
CA TYR A 384 -19.19 20.05 10.27
C TYR A 384 -19.57 20.66 8.91
N MET A 385 -20.00 19.82 7.96
CA MET A 385 -20.40 20.26 6.62
C MET A 385 -21.61 21.18 6.64
N ALA A 386 -22.53 21.01 7.59
CA ALA A 386 -23.69 21.88 7.75
C ALA A 386 -23.33 23.26 8.33
N THR A 387 -22.27 23.36 9.16
CA THR A 387 -21.97 24.55 9.95
C THR A 387 -20.76 25.36 9.42
N GLN A 388 -19.87 24.76 8.63
CA GLN A 388 -18.57 25.36 8.26
C GLN A 388 -18.48 25.74 6.76
N ARG A 389 -19.61 25.87 6.06
CA ARG A 389 -19.59 26.32 4.67
C ARG A 389 -19.05 27.73 4.54
N VAL A 390 -18.01 27.92 3.74
CA VAL A 390 -17.47 29.26 3.45
C VAL A 390 -18.46 29.99 2.55
N THR A 391 -19.12 31.02 3.09
CA THR A 391 -19.93 31.93 2.27
C THR A 391 -18.98 32.91 1.59
N HIS A 392 -18.83 32.80 0.28
CA HIS A 392 -18.16 33.81 -0.55
C HIS A 392 -19.05 35.01 -0.79
#